data_d07a7d311220d3bbaec5648dd92766df
#
_entry.id   d07a7d311220d3bbaec5648dd92766df
#
_cell.length_a   1.000
_cell.length_b   1.000
_cell.length_c   1.000
_cell.angle_alpha   90.00
_cell.angle_beta   90.00
_cell.angle_gamma   90.00
#
_symmetry.space_group_name_H-M   'P 1'
#
loop_
_entity.id
_entity.type
_entity.pdbx_description
1 polymer ?
#
loop_
_entity_poly.entity_id
_entity_poly.type
_entity_poly.pdbx_seq_one_letter_code
_entity_poly.pdbx_strand_id
1 'polypeptide(L)'
;MKNIVLILLVLFSFNIMAQNKEPFKIYKDSTISSYNAILTSCKDADFVFFGEDHDSPIAHWLEYELLTDLYQVKKEELIVGAEMFEADNQLILNEYLEDKIDDKKFQEEARLWPNYKTDYKPLIKFCKDSSVQFVATNIPRRYASIVSKKGFEILDSLSSEAKSYIARLPINYNDSVGCYKEMLVDMGKEHATPNIAKAQAIKDATMAYFILKNYKKGNLFLHYNGSFHSDKHDGIVRYLIAEKKKVKVVVITTVSQEDISKIEDDNKNLGDFIICVTENMTRTY
;
A
#
# COMPACT_ATOMS: atom_id res chain seq x y z
N MET A 1 -25.41 30.56 -73.54
CA MET A 1 -24.62 30.97 -72.36
C MET A 1 -24.99 30.04 -71.24
N LYS A 2 -24.13 29.08 -70.90
CA LYS A 2 -24.37 28.12 -69.80
C LYS A 2 -23.74 28.66 -68.52
N ASN A 3 -24.57 28.94 -67.53
CA ASN A 3 -24.07 29.33 -66.17
C ASN A 3 -23.63 28.07 -65.48
N ILE A 4 -22.34 28.00 -65.19
CA ILE A 4 -21.75 26.98 -64.30
C ILE A 4 -21.82 27.52 -62.83
N VAL A 5 -22.66 26.92 -62.05
CA VAL A 5 -22.70 27.18 -60.56
C VAL A 5 -21.64 26.32 -59.92
N LEU A 6 -20.58 26.95 -59.41
CA LEU A 6 -19.53 26.30 -58.68
C LEU A 6 -19.98 26.15 -57.23
N ILE A 7 -20.36 24.94 -56.80
CA ILE A 7 -20.68 24.64 -55.41
C ILE A 7 -19.36 24.35 -54.66
N LEU A 8 -18.92 25.28 -53.82
CA LEU A 8 -17.81 25.10 -52.91
C LEU A 8 -18.28 24.23 -51.71
N LEU A 9 -17.92 22.96 -51.72
CA LEU A 9 -18.08 22.08 -50.58
C LEU A 9 -16.98 22.42 -49.54
N VAL A 10 -17.34 23.16 -48.52
CA VAL A 10 -16.47 23.39 -47.34
C VAL A 10 -16.54 22.12 -46.50
N LEU A 11 -15.56 21.26 -46.61
CA LEU A 11 -15.34 20.14 -45.70
C LEU A 11 -14.88 20.67 -44.36
N PHE A 12 -15.81 20.84 -43.43
CA PHE A 12 -15.47 21.00 -42.01
C PHE A 12 -14.94 19.66 -41.49
N SER A 13 -13.61 19.52 -41.43
CA SER A 13 -12.97 18.44 -40.72
C SER A 13 -13.20 18.68 -39.23
N PHE A 14 -14.22 18.06 -38.64
CA PHE A 14 -14.28 17.91 -37.18
C PHE A 14 -13.13 16.99 -36.79
N ASN A 15 -12.03 17.57 -36.31
CA ASN A 15 -11.05 16.84 -35.55
C ASN A 15 -11.75 16.38 -34.27
N ILE A 16 -12.36 15.20 -34.28
CA ILE A 16 -12.73 14.48 -33.09
C ILE A 16 -11.40 14.10 -32.45
N MET A 17 -10.93 14.94 -31.56
CA MET A 17 -9.86 14.56 -30.62
C MET A 17 -10.44 13.41 -29.81
N ALA A 18 -10.18 12.18 -30.22
CA ALA A 18 -10.38 11.02 -29.37
C ALA A 18 -9.55 11.29 -28.12
N GLN A 19 -10.21 11.65 -27.02
CA GLN A 19 -9.54 11.74 -25.74
C GLN A 19 -8.94 10.36 -25.46
N ASN A 20 -7.62 10.27 -25.42
CA ASN A 20 -6.93 9.09 -24.94
C ASN A 20 -7.39 8.87 -23.48
N LYS A 21 -8.28 7.90 -23.29
CA LYS A 21 -8.73 7.53 -21.94
C LYS A 21 -7.68 6.63 -21.33
N GLU A 22 -6.68 7.26 -20.72
CA GLU A 22 -5.68 6.54 -19.94
C GLU A 22 -6.28 6.24 -18.56
N PRO A 23 -6.18 5.00 -18.07
CA PRO A 23 -6.76 4.64 -16.77
C PRO A 23 -5.95 5.18 -15.60
N PHE A 24 -4.65 5.42 -15.79
CA PHE A 24 -3.75 5.98 -14.78
C PHE A 24 -2.55 6.65 -15.43
N LYS A 25 -1.85 7.47 -14.65
CA LYS A 25 -0.51 8.00 -14.96
C LYS A 25 0.40 7.85 -13.77
N ILE A 26 1.69 7.71 -14.04
CA ILE A 26 2.72 7.64 -13.02
C ILE A 26 3.47 8.97 -13.01
N TYR A 27 3.66 9.52 -11.81
CA TYR A 27 4.41 10.74 -11.58
C TYR A 27 5.61 10.48 -10.68
N LYS A 28 6.68 11.23 -10.92
CA LYS A 28 7.84 11.38 -10.05
C LYS A 28 8.19 12.86 -9.98
N ASP A 29 8.33 13.41 -8.78
CA ASP A 29 8.61 14.84 -8.60
C ASP A 29 7.70 15.74 -9.46
N SER A 30 6.40 15.45 -9.52
CA SER A 30 5.38 16.14 -10.30
C SER A 30 5.55 16.05 -11.83
N THR A 31 6.48 15.24 -12.35
CA THR A 31 6.67 14.99 -13.78
C THR A 31 6.18 13.59 -14.16
N ILE A 32 5.67 13.44 -15.39
CA ILE A 32 5.25 12.13 -15.89
C ILE A 32 6.46 11.18 -15.88
N SER A 33 6.24 10.01 -15.35
CA SER A 33 7.22 8.94 -15.22
C SER A 33 6.69 7.63 -15.85
N SER A 34 7.35 6.51 -15.59
CA SER A 34 6.98 5.21 -16.14
C SER A 34 7.09 4.09 -15.10
N TYR A 35 6.39 2.99 -15.35
CA TYR A 35 6.52 1.78 -14.57
C TYR A 35 7.98 1.26 -14.51
N ASN A 36 8.73 1.35 -15.62
CA ASN A 36 10.15 0.99 -15.64
C ASN A 36 11.00 1.83 -14.69
N ALA A 37 10.64 3.09 -14.47
CA ALA A 37 11.33 3.94 -13.50
C ALA A 37 11.05 3.48 -12.06
N ILE A 38 9.82 3.06 -11.76
CA ILE A 38 9.46 2.42 -10.48
C ILE A 38 10.32 1.17 -10.28
N LEU A 39 10.26 0.23 -11.21
CA LEU A 39 10.99 -1.05 -11.13
C LEU A 39 12.51 -0.83 -10.95
N THR A 40 13.08 0.12 -11.68
CA THR A 40 14.50 0.47 -11.58
C THR A 40 14.88 1.01 -10.20
N SER A 41 14.02 1.84 -9.60
CA SER A 41 14.25 2.36 -8.24
C SER A 41 14.07 1.26 -7.18
N CYS A 42 13.06 0.40 -7.34
CA CYS A 42 12.73 -0.65 -6.39
C CYS A 42 13.77 -1.75 -6.32
N LYS A 43 14.34 -2.20 -7.45
CA LYS A 43 15.32 -3.30 -7.47
C LYS A 43 16.59 -3.04 -6.65
N ASP A 44 16.93 -1.79 -6.40
CA ASP A 44 18.11 -1.39 -5.62
C ASP A 44 17.75 -0.93 -4.20
N ALA A 45 16.47 -1.04 -3.81
CA ALA A 45 15.98 -0.67 -2.48
C ALA A 45 16.16 -1.82 -1.46
N ASP A 46 16.24 -1.45 -0.19
CA ASP A 46 16.11 -2.36 0.94
C ASP A 46 14.64 -2.61 1.27
N PHE A 47 13.82 -1.55 1.18
CA PHE A 47 12.39 -1.56 1.48
C PHE A 47 11.62 -0.83 0.39
N VAL A 48 10.54 -1.44 -0.06
CA VAL A 48 9.57 -0.85 -0.99
C VAL A 48 8.21 -0.89 -0.32
N PHE A 49 7.58 0.27 -0.19
CA PHE A 49 6.20 0.41 0.28
C PHE A 49 5.32 0.74 -0.90
N PHE A 50 4.34 -0.11 -1.16
CA PHE A 50 3.30 0.15 -2.14
C PHE A 50 2.03 0.58 -1.38
N GLY A 51 1.79 1.87 -1.38
CA GLY A 51 0.62 2.52 -0.78
C GLY A 51 -0.56 2.45 -1.74
N GLU A 52 -1.52 1.60 -1.41
CA GLU A 52 -2.72 1.39 -2.21
C GLU A 52 -3.90 2.26 -1.76
N ASP A 53 -4.83 2.51 -2.66
CA ASP A 53 -6.23 2.78 -2.38
C ASP A 53 -6.93 1.41 -2.38
N HIS A 54 -7.40 0.95 -1.23
CA HIS A 54 -7.78 -0.46 -0.95
C HIS A 54 -8.81 -1.08 -1.88
N ASP A 55 -9.53 -0.28 -2.65
CA ASP A 55 -10.53 -0.72 -3.62
C ASP A 55 -10.17 -0.38 -5.08
N SER A 56 -8.91 0.01 -5.33
CA SER A 56 -8.43 0.37 -6.65
C SER A 56 -7.93 -0.84 -7.45
N PRO A 57 -8.64 -1.29 -8.51
CA PRO A 57 -8.19 -2.42 -9.31
C PRO A 57 -6.87 -2.15 -10.05
N ILE A 58 -6.56 -0.90 -10.33
CA ILE A 58 -5.28 -0.51 -10.95
C ILE A 58 -4.13 -0.66 -9.95
N ALA A 59 -4.34 -0.29 -8.68
CA ALA A 59 -3.34 -0.50 -7.64
C ALA A 59 -3.03 -2.00 -7.51
N HIS A 60 -4.04 -2.84 -7.33
CA HIS A 60 -3.88 -4.29 -7.16
C HIS A 60 -3.24 -4.98 -8.35
N TRP A 61 -3.58 -4.53 -9.57
CA TRP A 61 -2.89 -5.01 -10.77
C TRP A 61 -1.41 -4.64 -10.77
N LEU A 62 -1.07 -3.38 -10.47
CA LEU A 62 0.33 -2.92 -10.44
C LEU A 62 1.13 -3.52 -9.27
N GLU A 63 0.48 -3.83 -8.15
CA GLU A 63 1.08 -4.60 -7.05
C GLU A 63 1.54 -5.98 -7.52
N TYR A 64 0.68 -6.69 -8.26
CA TYR A 64 1.00 -7.99 -8.81
C TYR A 64 2.12 -7.92 -9.86
N GLU A 65 2.07 -6.96 -10.78
CA GLU A 65 3.12 -6.74 -11.78
C GLU A 65 4.46 -6.44 -11.09
N LEU A 66 4.48 -5.55 -10.08
CA LEU A 66 5.71 -5.21 -9.36
C LEU A 66 6.27 -6.40 -8.59
N LEU A 67 5.41 -7.20 -7.95
CA LEU A 67 5.81 -8.43 -7.27
C LEU A 67 6.50 -9.40 -8.23
N THR A 68 5.88 -9.66 -9.37
CA THR A 68 6.40 -10.63 -10.35
C THR A 68 7.71 -10.16 -10.96
N ASP A 69 7.84 -8.89 -11.28
CA ASP A 69 9.04 -8.31 -11.86
C ASP A 69 10.20 -8.24 -10.86
N LEU A 70 9.94 -7.85 -9.61
CA LEU A 70 10.95 -7.87 -8.55
C LEU A 70 11.41 -9.30 -8.24
N TYR A 71 10.52 -10.28 -8.29
CA TYR A 71 10.89 -11.68 -8.14
C TYR A 71 11.84 -12.16 -9.26
N GLN A 72 11.68 -11.71 -10.52
CA GLN A 72 12.62 -12.07 -11.57
C GLN A 72 14.06 -11.63 -11.26
N VAL A 73 14.22 -10.53 -10.52
CA VAL A 73 15.53 -9.96 -10.18
C VAL A 73 16.06 -10.46 -8.84
N LYS A 74 15.20 -10.60 -7.82
CA LYS A 74 15.60 -10.86 -6.42
C LYS A 74 15.48 -12.32 -6.00
N LYS A 75 14.61 -13.10 -6.63
CA LYS A 75 14.36 -14.51 -6.28
C LYS A 75 14.17 -14.70 -4.77
N GLU A 76 14.98 -15.52 -4.12
CA GLU A 76 14.93 -15.82 -2.68
C GLU A 76 15.30 -14.64 -1.78
N GLU A 77 15.87 -13.56 -2.33
CA GLU A 77 16.15 -12.34 -1.59
C GLU A 77 14.90 -11.45 -1.44
N LEU A 78 13.81 -11.75 -2.17
CA LEU A 78 12.55 -11.04 -2.05
C LEU A 78 11.75 -11.55 -0.86
N ILE A 79 11.32 -10.63 0.01
CA ILE A 79 10.39 -10.88 1.10
C ILE A 79 9.18 -9.98 0.86
N VAL A 80 7.99 -10.51 1.04
CA VAL A 80 6.73 -9.77 0.88
C VAL A 80 6.02 -9.68 2.22
N GLY A 81 5.32 -8.60 2.45
CA GLY A 81 4.44 -8.45 3.61
C GLY A 81 3.27 -7.53 3.30
N ALA A 82 2.23 -7.59 4.10
CA ALA A 82 1.06 -6.75 3.88
C ALA A 82 0.32 -6.40 5.18
N GLU A 83 -0.24 -5.18 5.19
CA GLU A 83 -1.16 -4.68 6.22
C GLU A 83 -2.39 -5.57 6.37
N MET A 84 -2.90 -6.12 5.27
CA MET A 84 -4.14 -6.87 5.22
C MET A 84 -4.11 -8.19 5.99
N PHE A 85 -2.93 -8.58 6.49
CA PHE A 85 -2.72 -9.79 7.27
C PHE A 85 -2.24 -9.47 8.68
N GLU A 86 -3.03 -9.89 9.68
CA GLU A 86 -2.73 -9.68 11.09
C GLU A 86 -1.65 -10.67 11.58
N ALA A 87 -0.70 -10.21 12.39
CA ALA A 87 0.48 -10.98 12.82
C ALA A 87 0.16 -12.30 13.53
N ASP A 88 -0.98 -12.40 14.21
CA ASP A 88 -1.43 -13.64 14.84
C ASP A 88 -2.05 -14.66 13.87
N ASN A 89 -2.15 -14.33 12.57
CA ASN A 89 -2.48 -15.28 11.51
C ASN A 89 -1.23 -15.83 10.80
N GLN A 90 -0.01 -15.48 11.21
CA GLN A 90 1.18 -15.93 10.51
C GLN A 90 1.32 -17.46 10.47
N LEU A 91 0.92 -18.17 11.53
CA LEU A 91 1.00 -19.63 11.55
C LEU A 91 0.16 -20.23 10.42
N ILE A 92 -1.12 -19.88 10.35
CA ILE A 92 -2.03 -20.44 9.34
C ILE A 92 -1.65 -20.01 7.91
N LEU A 93 -1.09 -18.81 7.75
CA LEU A 93 -0.54 -18.33 6.48
C LEU A 93 0.65 -19.21 6.06
N ASN A 94 1.58 -19.53 6.96
CA ASN A 94 2.71 -20.41 6.67
C ASN A 94 2.24 -21.82 6.29
N GLU A 95 1.27 -22.38 7.02
CA GLU A 95 0.70 -23.69 6.71
C GLU A 95 0.09 -23.74 5.30
N TYR A 96 -0.54 -22.67 4.88
CA TYR A 96 -1.06 -22.55 3.51
C TYR A 96 0.08 -22.41 2.47
N LEU A 97 1.07 -21.56 2.73
CA LEU A 97 2.21 -21.36 1.82
C LEU A 97 3.03 -22.65 1.65
N GLU A 98 3.11 -23.50 2.69
CA GLU A 98 3.85 -24.77 2.71
C GLU A 98 2.99 -25.99 2.27
N ASP A 99 1.80 -25.78 1.70
CA ASP A 99 0.87 -26.85 1.28
C ASP A 99 0.43 -27.82 2.42
N LYS A 100 0.44 -27.35 3.68
CA LYS A 100 -0.07 -28.13 4.82
C LYS A 100 -1.60 -28.11 4.88
N ILE A 101 -2.19 -26.99 4.44
CA ILE A 101 -3.64 -26.81 4.31
C ILE A 101 -3.96 -26.28 2.90
N ASP A 102 -5.15 -26.57 2.42
CA ASP A 102 -5.63 -26.08 1.13
C ASP A 102 -6.18 -24.65 1.20
N ASP A 103 -6.44 -24.06 0.04
CA ASP A 103 -6.98 -22.71 -0.10
C ASP A 103 -8.33 -22.52 0.60
N LYS A 104 -9.20 -23.54 0.57
CA LYS A 104 -10.50 -23.49 1.23
C LYS A 104 -10.33 -23.38 2.74
N LYS A 105 -9.47 -24.24 3.31
CA LYS A 105 -9.20 -24.26 4.75
C LYS A 105 -8.54 -22.97 5.21
N PHE A 106 -7.58 -22.44 4.44
CA PHE A 106 -6.97 -21.13 4.70
C PHE A 106 -8.03 -20.01 4.75
N GLN A 107 -8.96 -19.96 3.78
CA GLN A 107 -10.00 -18.94 3.75
C GLN A 107 -11.05 -19.10 4.87
N GLU A 108 -11.29 -20.32 5.38
CA GLU A 108 -12.20 -20.56 6.50
C GLU A 108 -11.61 -20.13 7.86
N GLU A 109 -10.29 -20.28 8.05
CA GLU A 109 -9.64 -20.12 9.35
C GLU A 109 -8.91 -18.78 9.50
N ALA A 110 -8.38 -18.19 8.41
CA ALA A 110 -7.70 -16.90 8.46
C ALA A 110 -8.69 -15.73 8.52
N ARG A 111 -8.33 -14.69 9.26
CA ARG A 111 -9.08 -13.41 9.23
C ARG A 111 -8.71 -12.62 7.99
N LEU A 112 -9.46 -12.79 6.93
CA LEU A 112 -9.23 -12.16 5.64
C LEU A 112 -10.14 -10.93 5.45
N TRP A 113 -9.67 -10.00 4.65
CA TRP A 113 -10.46 -8.85 4.23
C TRP A 113 -11.53 -9.26 3.21
N PRO A 114 -12.65 -8.51 3.09
CA PRO A 114 -13.75 -8.86 2.17
C PRO A 114 -13.32 -9.04 0.72
N ASN A 115 -12.37 -8.21 0.26
CA ASN A 115 -11.82 -8.23 -1.10
C ASN A 115 -10.62 -9.19 -1.28
N TYR A 116 -10.32 -10.03 -0.30
CA TYR A 116 -9.19 -10.97 -0.37
C TYR A 116 -9.17 -11.77 -1.69
N LYS A 117 -10.33 -12.28 -2.13
CA LYS A 117 -10.40 -13.19 -3.28
C LYS A 117 -9.98 -12.52 -4.59
N THR A 118 -10.32 -11.24 -4.75
CA THR A 118 -10.05 -10.47 -5.97
C THR A 118 -8.68 -9.82 -5.92
N ASP A 119 -8.31 -9.24 -4.78
CA ASP A 119 -7.23 -8.28 -4.70
C ASP A 119 -5.95 -8.89 -4.11
N TYR A 120 -6.04 -9.63 -2.99
CA TYR A 120 -4.84 -10.11 -2.29
C TYR A 120 -4.51 -11.58 -2.53
N LYS A 121 -5.49 -12.42 -2.89
CA LYS A 121 -5.24 -13.83 -3.21
C LYS A 121 -4.23 -14.04 -4.34
N PRO A 122 -4.22 -13.26 -5.43
CA PRO A 122 -3.20 -13.37 -6.47
C PRO A 122 -1.78 -13.21 -5.94
N LEU A 123 -1.55 -12.26 -5.03
CA LEU A 123 -0.24 -12.00 -4.40
C LEU A 123 0.20 -13.20 -3.55
N ILE A 124 -0.69 -13.69 -2.68
CA ILE A 124 -0.42 -14.85 -1.81
C ILE A 124 -0.17 -16.11 -2.64
N LYS A 125 -0.98 -16.32 -3.69
CA LYS A 125 -0.81 -17.47 -4.57
C LYS A 125 0.53 -17.42 -5.29
N PHE A 126 0.92 -16.27 -5.81
CA PHE A 126 2.24 -16.10 -6.43
C PHE A 126 3.37 -16.41 -5.46
N CYS A 127 3.31 -15.89 -4.22
CA CYS A 127 4.30 -16.16 -3.19
C CYS A 127 4.38 -17.65 -2.85
N LYS A 128 3.24 -18.33 -2.75
CA LYS A 128 3.16 -19.78 -2.56
C LYS A 128 3.85 -20.54 -3.70
N ASP A 129 3.41 -20.28 -4.93
CA ASP A 129 3.89 -20.99 -6.13
C ASP A 129 5.40 -20.74 -6.38
N SER A 130 5.92 -19.60 -5.94
CA SER A 130 7.31 -19.19 -6.13
C SER A 130 8.19 -19.38 -4.89
N SER A 131 7.65 -19.93 -3.80
CA SER A 131 8.31 -20.11 -2.50
C SER A 131 8.88 -18.80 -1.92
N VAL A 132 8.20 -17.67 -2.16
CA VAL A 132 8.55 -16.37 -1.61
C VAL A 132 7.97 -16.24 -0.20
N GLN A 133 8.81 -15.83 0.76
CA GLN A 133 8.35 -15.58 2.12
C GLN A 133 7.30 -14.47 2.14
N PHE A 134 6.14 -14.74 2.79
CA PHE A 134 5.10 -13.74 3.02
C PHE A 134 4.88 -13.52 4.51
N VAL A 135 4.88 -12.26 4.95
CA VAL A 135 4.83 -11.85 6.35
C VAL A 135 3.52 -11.13 6.64
N ALA A 136 2.76 -11.64 7.58
CA ALA A 136 1.62 -10.95 8.18
C ALA A 136 2.15 -9.87 9.13
N THR A 137 1.98 -8.60 8.77
CA THR A 137 2.69 -7.52 9.46
C THR A 137 1.81 -6.71 10.41
N ASN A 138 0.47 -6.70 10.20
CA ASN A 138 -0.40 -5.82 10.97
C ASN A 138 -0.67 -6.33 12.39
N ILE A 139 -0.94 -5.38 13.27
CA ILE A 139 -1.43 -5.70 14.62
C ILE A 139 -2.79 -6.41 14.55
N PRO A 140 -3.08 -7.42 15.39
CA PRO A 140 -4.42 -7.95 15.52
C PRO A 140 -5.43 -6.82 15.78
N ARG A 141 -6.46 -6.72 14.93
CA ARG A 141 -7.45 -5.62 14.94
C ARG A 141 -8.04 -5.33 16.31
N ARG A 142 -8.24 -6.38 17.12
CA ARG A 142 -8.74 -6.24 18.51
C ARG A 142 -7.85 -5.37 19.38
N TYR A 143 -6.52 -5.40 19.18
CA TYR A 143 -5.58 -4.59 19.98
C TYR A 143 -5.53 -3.13 19.50
N ALA A 144 -5.57 -2.89 18.20
CA ALA A 144 -5.74 -1.52 17.68
C ALA A 144 -7.07 -0.91 18.17
N SER A 145 -8.15 -1.71 18.19
CA SER A 145 -9.47 -1.27 18.68
C SER A 145 -9.46 -0.90 20.18
N ILE A 146 -8.76 -1.65 21.03
CA ILE A 146 -8.68 -1.26 22.45
C ILE A 146 -7.81 -0.02 22.67
N VAL A 147 -6.75 0.17 21.86
CA VAL A 147 -5.94 1.41 21.89
C VAL A 147 -6.77 2.61 21.48
N SER A 148 -7.59 2.51 20.42
CA SER A 148 -8.51 3.57 20.01
C SER A 148 -9.46 4.03 21.14
N LYS A 149 -9.86 3.10 22.03
CA LYS A 149 -10.77 3.38 23.14
C LYS A 149 -10.06 3.84 24.40
N LYS A 150 -8.86 3.31 24.71
CA LYS A 150 -8.24 3.40 26.03
C LYS A 150 -6.79 3.90 26.02
N GLY A 151 -6.21 4.21 24.84
CA GLY A 151 -4.81 4.61 24.72
C GLY A 151 -3.83 3.43 24.79
N PHE A 152 -2.51 3.73 24.81
CA PHE A 152 -1.47 2.69 24.78
C PHE A 152 -1.35 1.91 26.08
N GLU A 153 -1.69 2.51 27.20
CA GLU A 153 -1.51 1.96 28.54
C GLU A 153 -2.24 0.62 28.73
N ILE A 154 -3.32 0.41 27.98
CA ILE A 154 -4.06 -0.86 28.00
C ILE A 154 -3.23 -2.05 27.51
N LEU A 155 -2.24 -1.80 26.64
CA LEU A 155 -1.37 -2.84 26.10
C LEU A 155 -0.46 -3.47 27.17
N ASP A 156 -0.18 -2.77 28.27
CA ASP A 156 0.61 -3.31 29.36
C ASP A 156 -0.09 -4.49 30.04
N SER A 157 -1.41 -4.52 30.03
CA SER A 157 -2.24 -5.60 30.60
C SER A 157 -2.33 -6.87 29.75
N LEU A 158 -1.83 -6.83 28.52
CA LEU A 158 -1.84 -7.99 27.62
C LEU A 158 -0.88 -9.08 28.13
N SER A 159 -1.24 -10.35 27.88
CA SER A 159 -0.36 -11.49 28.12
C SER A 159 0.92 -11.42 27.30
N SER A 160 1.95 -12.16 27.68
CA SER A 160 3.21 -12.24 26.91
C SER A 160 2.99 -12.75 25.50
N GLU A 161 2.08 -13.72 25.31
CA GLU A 161 1.71 -14.22 23.99
C GLU A 161 1.07 -13.10 23.13
N ALA A 162 0.08 -12.38 23.67
CA ALA A 162 -0.56 -11.28 22.97
C ALA A 162 0.44 -10.16 22.60
N LYS A 163 1.40 -9.87 23.49
CA LYS A 163 2.48 -8.92 23.21
C LYS A 163 3.45 -9.38 22.12
N SER A 164 3.52 -10.69 21.82
CA SER A 164 4.35 -11.20 20.71
C SER A 164 3.82 -10.82 19.33
N TYR A 165 2.56 -10.38 19.23
CA TYR A 165 1.89 -9.97 18.00
C TYR A 165 1.84 -8.46 17.79
N ILE A 166 2.53 -7.68 18.60
CA ILE A 166 2.57 -6.22 18.49
C ILE A 166 4.03 -5.72 18.54
N ALA A 167 4.22 -4.46 18.18
CA ALA A 167 5.50 -3.79 18.37
C ALA A 167 5.94 -3.82 19.85
N ARG A 168 7.26 -3.71 20.06
CA ARG A 168 7.80 -3.58 21.43
C ARG A 168 7.27 -2.33 22.12
N LEU A 169 6.87 -2.49 23.38
CA LEU A 169 6.42 -1.37 24.21
C LEU A 169 7.60 -0.75 24.96
N PRO A 170 7.56 0.56 25.28
CA PRO A 170 6.53 1.54 24.91
C PRO A 170 6.61 2.00 23.45
N ILE A 171 5.47 2.41 22.87
CA ILE A 171 5.44 2.96 21.51
C ILE A 171 5.98 4.39 21.52
N ASN A 172 6.93 4.67 20.64
CA ASN A 172 7.44 6.02 20.42
C ASN A 172 6.44 6.82 19.56
N TYR A 173 5.46 7.42 20.22
CA TYR A 173 4.38 8.19 19.59
C TYR A 173 4.60 9.69 19.74
N ASN A 174 4.32 10.43 18.69
CA ASN A 174 4.29 11.88 18.70
C ASN A 174 3.11 12.35 17.84
N ASP A 175 2.14 13.02 18.43
CA ASP A 175 0.95 13.59 17.79
C ASP A 175 1.24 14.79 16.86
N SER A 176 2.43 15.36 16.96
CA SER A 176 2.89 16.43 16.07
C SER A 176 3.47 15.92 14.74
N VAL A 177 3.54 14.60 14.54
CA VAL A 177 3.95 13.99 13.26
C VAL A 177 2.87 14.19 12.21
N GLY A 178 3.29 14.53 10.98
CA GLY A 178 2.42 14.96 9.90
C GLY A 178 1.20 14.07 9.70
N CYS A 179 1.40 12.77 9.45
CA CYS A 179 0.30 11.82 9.21
C CYS A 179 -0.70 11.72 10.37
N TYR A 180 -0.25 11.69 11.62
CA TYR A 180 -1.16 11.60 12.78
C TYR A 180 -1.87 12.90 13.04
N LYS A 181 -1.21 14.05 12.82
CA LYS A 181 -1.80 15.38 12.93
C LYS A 181 -2.87 15.58 11.84
N GLU A 182 -2.57 15.20 10.61
CA GLU A 182 -3.52 15.27 9.47
C GLU A 182 -4.75 14.44 9.76
N MET A 183 -4.59 13.19 10.20
CA MET A 183 -5.71 12.33 10.59
C MET A 183 -6.64 12.97 11.64
N LEU A 184 -6.07 13.65 12.65
CA LEU A 184 -6.87 14.33 13.69
C LEU A 184 -7.59 15.56 13.15
N VAL A 185 -7.07 16.20 12.11
CA VAL A 185 -7.72 17.35 11.45
C VAL A 185 -8.82 16.88 10.51
N ASP A 186 -8.56 15.89 9.66
CA ASP A 186 -9.46 15.43 8.60
C ASP A 186 -10.70 14.74 9.14
N MET A 187 -10.59 13.99 10.23
CA MET A 187 -11.74 13.34 10.87
C MET A 187 -12.70 14.32 11.56
N GLY A 188 -12.32 15.57 11.72
CA GLY A 188 -13.12 16.59 12.45
C GLY A 188 -13.31 16.25 13.93
N LYS A 189 -13.68 17.26 14.72
CA LYS A 189 -13.84 17.11 16.19
C LYS A 189 -14.99 16.15 16.60
N GLU A 190 -15.94 15.90 15.72
CA GLU A 190 -17.13 15.08 16.01
C GLU A 190 -16.89 13.58 15.88
N HIS A 191 -15.90 13.16 15.09
CA HIS A 191 -15.60 11.74 14.82
C HIS A 191 -14.23 11.29 15.31
N ALA A 192 -13.33 12.21 15.65
CA ALA A 192 -12.02 11.88 16.19
C ALA A 192 -12.11 11.45 17.66
N THR A 193 -12.01 10.14 17.92
CA THR A 193 -11.69 9.72 19.29
C THR A 193 -10.27 10.20 19.63
N PRO A 194 -10.00 10.63 20.89
CA PRO A 194 -8.67 11.15 21.27
C PRO A 194 -7.50 10.19 20.99
N ASN A 195 -7.81 8.91 20.79
CA ASN A 195 -6.81 7.86 20.60
C ASN A 195 -6.82 7.26 19.19
N ILE A 196 -7.53 7.85 18.21
CA ILE A 196 -7.55 7.29 16.85
C ILE A 196 -6.16 7.32 16.22
N ALA A 197 -5.43 8.41 16.38
CA ALA A 197 -4.03 8.53 15.92
C ALA A 197 -3.09 7.57 16.65
N LYS A 198 -3.35 7.28 17.94
CA LYS A 198 -2.62 6.24 18.68
C LYS A 198 -2.91 4.83 18.14
N ALA A 199 -4.15 4.57 17.74
CA ALA A 199 -4.52 3.30 17.10
C ALA A 199 -3.86 3.13 15.74
N GLN A 200 -3.70 4.21 14.98
CA GLN A 200 -2.92 4.20 13.74
C GLN A 200 -1.44 3.98 14.03
N ALA A 201 -0.87 4.71 14.98
CA ALA A 201 0.53 4.62 15.35
C ALA A 201 0.95 3.21 15.82
N ILE A 202 0.09 2.49 16.56
CA ILE A 202 0.40 1.10 16.96
C ILE A 202 0.36 0.14 15.76
N LYS A 203 -0.48 0.38 14.75
CA LYS A 203 -0.46 -0.37 13.50
C LYS A 203 0.88 -0.16 12.78
N ASP A 204 1.25 1.10 12.55
CA ASP A 204 2.49 1.48 11.87
C ASP A 204 3.73 0.91 12.57
N ALA A 205 3.82 1.08 13.88
CA ALA A 205 4.90 0.54 14.69
C ALA A 205 4.97 -0.99 14.61
N THR A 206 3.81 -1.67 14.60
CA THR A 206 3.75 -3.13 14.52
C THR A 206 4.16 -3.63 13.14
N MET A 207 3.70 -2.99 12.07
CA MET A 207 4.13 -3.32 10.71
C MET A 207 5.63 -3.12 10.54
N ALA A 208 6.16 -1.98 10.97
CA ALA A 208 7.61 -1.72 10.96
C ALA A 208 8.40 -2.77 11.76
N TYR A 209 7.90 -3.17 12.94
CA TYR A 209 8.54 -4.20 13.76
C TYR A 209 8.63 -5.55 13.05
N PHE A 210 7.53 -6.03 12.43
CA PHE A 210 7.54 -7.31 11.73
C PHE A 210 8.32 -7.25 10.42
N ILE A 211 8.32 -6.13 9.71
CA ILE A 211 9.20 -5.90 8.55
C ILE A 211 10.66 -6.06 8.98
N LEU A 212 11.10 -5.32 9.99
CA LEU A 212 12.48 -5.36 10.49
C LEU A 212 12.89 -6.72 11.05
N LYS A 213 11.98 -7.41 11.74
CA LYS A 213 12.20 -8.74 12.30
C LYS A 213 12.49 -9.80 11.23
N ASN A 214 11.91 -9.64 10.04
CA ASN A 214 12.04 -10.58 8.93
C ASN A 214 13.08 -10.14 7.88
N TYR A 215 13.49 -8.87 7.88
CA TYR A 215 14.47 -8.35 6.94
C TYR A 215 15.90 -8.79 7.32
N LYS A 216 16.65 -9.23 6.32
CA LYS A 216 18.09 -9.45 6.41
C LYS A 216 18.81 -8.56 5.39
N LYS A 217 20.02 -8.13 5.73
CA LYS A 217 20.82 -7.31 4.80
C LYS A 217 21.05 -8.06 3.48
N GLY A 218 20.74 -7.41 2.38
CA GLY A 218 20.79 -7.97 1.03
C GLY A 218 19.42 -8.37 0.48
N ASN A 219 18.43 -8.61 1.37
CA ASN A 219 17.05 -8.80 0.93
C ASN A 219 16.41 -7.47 0.46
N LEU A 220 15.37 -7.60 -0.35
CA LEU A 220 14.39 -6.57 -0.60
C LEU A 220 13.09 -6.95 0.10
N PHE A 221 12.55 -6.07 0.91
CA PHE A 221 11.24 -6.24 1.53
C PHE A 221 10.20 -5.39 0.80
N LEU A 222 9.27 -6.02 0.10
CA LEU A 222 8.12 -5.37 -0.55
C LEU A 222 6.93 -5.43 0.40
N HIS A 223 6.37 -4.28 0.75
CA HIS A 223 5.25 -4.17 1.67
C HIS A 223 4.05 -3.48 1.04
N TYR A 224 2.87 -4.09 1.13
CA TYR A 224 1.60 -3.55 0.69
C TYR A 224 0.81 -2.99 1.87
N ASN A 225 0.33 -1.78 1.75
CA ASN A 225 -0.42 -1.10 2.79
C ASN A 225 -1.31 0.00 2.18
N GLY A 226 -2.37 0.39 2.87
CA GLY A 226 -3.08 1.60 2.52
C GLY A 226 -2.12 2.80 2.49
N SER A 227 -2.23 3.65 1.48
CA SER A 227 -1.27 4.73 1.18
C SER A 227 -0.94 5.59 2.40
N PHE A 228 -1.94 5.89 3.22
CA PHE A 228 -1.78 6.70 4.44
C PHE A 228 -0.74 6.15 5.43
N HIS A 229 -0.45 4.85 5.41
CA HIS A 229 0.55 4.22 6.28
C HIS A 229 2.00 4.46 5.86
N SER A 230 2.25 4.92 4.62
CA SER A 230 3.59 5.15 4.09
C SER A 230 3.78 6.51 3.41
N ASP A 231 2.70 7.25 3.16
CA ASP A 231 2.75 8.56 2.51
C ASP A 231 3.72 9.51 3.21
N LYS A 232 4.40 10.31 2.40
CA LYS A 232 5.41 11.30 2.84
C LYS A 232 6.58 10.69 3.62
N HIS A 233 6.82 9.38 3.47
CA HIS A 233 7.79 8.61 4.28
C HIS A 233 7.49 8.68 5.79
N ASP A 234 6.22 8.89 6.16
CA ASP A 234 5.72 8.86 7.54
C ASP A 234 5.20 7.44 7.91
N GLY A 235 4.42 7.34 8.98
CA GLY A 235 3.81 6.09 9.40
C GLY A 235 4.82 4.96 9.62
N ILE A 236 4.68 3.85 8.88
CA ILE A 236 5.56 2.67 8.95
C ILE A 236 7.02 3.05 8.69
N VAL A 237 7.25 3.86 7.65
CA VAL A 237 8.61 4.23 7.20
C VAL A 237 9.35 4.96 8.31
N ARG A 238 8.68 5.85 9.02
CA ARG A 238 9.26 6.59 10.15
C ARG A 238 9.75 5.65 11.25
N TYR A 239 8.91 4.67 11.69
CA TYR A 239 9.32 3.69 12.71
C TYR A 239 10.48 2.83 12.21
N LEU A 240 10.45 2.43 10.96
CA LEU A 240 11.50 1.63 10.34
C LEU A 240 12.85 2.38 10.32
N ILE A 241 12.88 3.63 9.87
CA ILE A 241 14.10 4.44 9.79
C ILE A 241 14.64 4.79 11.19
N ALA A 242 13.77 4.97 12.19
CA ALA A 242 14.18 5.20 13.56
C ALA A 242 15.03 4.05 14.12
N GLU A 243 14.65 2.81 13.81
CA GLU A 243 15.35 1.59 14.24
C GLU A 243 16.53 1.24 13.33
N LYS A 244 16.42 1.47 12.03
CA LYS A 244 17.41 1.06 11.03
C LYS A 244 17.79 2.22 10.12
N LYS A 245 18.85 2.92 10.52
CA LYS A 245 19.43 4.02 9.72
C LYS A 245 20.21 3.48 8.52
N LYS A 246 20.40 4.32 7.49
CA LYS A 246 21.19 4.01 6.27
C LYS A 246 20.60 2.86 5.44
N VAL A 247 19.32 2.93 5.18
CA VAL A 247 18.58 2.04 4.29
C VAL A 247 18.03 2.82 3.11
N LYS A 248 17.85 2.14 1.98
CA LYS A 248 17.17 2.69 0.81
C LYS A 248 15.70 2.31 0.88
N VAL A 249 14.84 3.31 0.97
CA VAL A 249 13.39 3.15 0.99
C VAL A 249 12.82 3.76 -0.28
N VAL A 250 11.89 3.06 -0.91
CA VAL A 250 11.06 3.58 -2.01
C VAL A 250 9.61 3.53 -1.56
N VAL A 251 8.92 4.64 -1.67
CA VAL A 251 7.48 4.77 -1.41
C VAL A 251 6.77 5.02 -2.73
N ILE A 252 5.82 4.16 -3.07
CA ILE A 252 4.89 4.29 -4.17
C ILE A 252 3.54 4.57 -3.55
N THR A 253 2.84 5.60 -4.03
CA THR A 253 1.52 6.00 -3.51
C THR A 253 0.51 5.97 -4.63
N THR A 254 -0.66 5.39 -4.39
CA THR A 254 -1.79 5.44 -5.31
C THR A 254 -2.76 6.53 -4.85
N VAL A 255 -3.20 7.37 -5.78
CA VAL A 255 -4.20 8.42 -5.54
C VAL A 255 -5.26 8.40 -6.65
N SER A 256 -6.46 8.86 -6.33
CA SER A 256 -7.53 9.06 -7.31
C SER A 256 -7.78 10.54 -7.53
N GLN A 257 -7.90 10.98 -8.81
CA GLN A 257 -8.30 12.35 -9.15
C GLN A 257 -9.04 12.39 -10.50
N GLU A 258 -9.81 13.46 -10.75
CA GLU A 258 -10.62 13.61 -11.95
C GLU A 258 -9.75 13.79 -13.21
N ASP A 259 -8.78 14.70 -13.17
CA ASP A 259 -7.86 14.97 -14.28
C ASP A 259 -6.46 14.40 -13.97
N ILE A 260 -6.15 13.27 -14.59
CA ILE A 260 -4.84 12.62 -14.43
C ILE A 260 -3.76 13.18 -15.37
N SER A 261 -4.03 14.22 -16.14
CA SER A 261 -3.04 14.85 -17.04
C SER A 261 -1.95 15.62 -16.29
N LYS A 262 -2.23 16.02 -15.08
CA LYS A 262 -1.34 16.70 -14.13
C LYS A 262 -1.64 16.22 -12.72
N ILE A 263 -0.62 16.18 -11.86
CA ILE A 263 -0.81 15.86 -10.45
C ILE A 263 -1.38 17.07 -9.70
N GLU A 264 -2.43 16.87 -8.91
CA GLU A 264 -3.01 17.90 -8.05
C GLU A 264 -2.06 18.26 -6.89
N ASP A 265 -2.17 19.49 -6.39
CA ASP A 265 -1.24 20.01 -5.38
C ASP A 265 -1.25 19.19 -4.09
N ASP A 266 -2.41 18.73 -3.66
CA ASP A 266 -2.57 17.89 -2.45
C ASP A 266 -1.99 16.49 -2.61
N ASN A 267 -1.87 16.01 -3.84
CA ASN A 267 -1.30 14.71 -4.18
C ASN A 267 0.22 14.74 -4.42
N LYS A 268 0.83 15.93 -4.43
CA LYS A 268 2.27 16.06 -4.61
C LYS A 268 3.06 15.60 -3.39
N ASN A 269 4.22 15.00 -3.63
CA ASN A 269 5.18 14.59 -2.58
C ASN A 269 4.64 13.54 -1.60
N LEU A 270 3.59 12.80 -1.93
CA LEU A 270 3.10 11.70 -1.11
C LEU A 270 4.06 10.49 -1.12
N GLY A 271 4.78 10.27 -2.21
CA GLY A 271 5.78 9.21 -2.35
C GLY A 271 6.87 9.57 -3.35
N ASP A 272 7.83 8.67 -3.52
CA ASP A 272 8.85 8.79 -4.58
C ASP A 272 8.24 8.63 -5.97
N PHE A 273 7.16 7.84 -6.04
CA PHE A 273 6.31 7.71 -7.21
C PHE A 273 4.84 7.80 -6.80
N ILE A 274 4.04 8.46 -7.65
CA ILE A 274 2.61 8.58 -7.45
C ILE A 274 1.90 7.96 -8.65
N ILE A 275 1.08 6.94 -8.40
CA ILE A 275 0.19 6.32 -9.37
C ILE A 275 -1.14 7.06 -9.27
N CYS A 276 -1.40 7.92 -10.23
CA CYS A 276 -2.60 8.73 -10.29
C CYS A 276 -3.65 7.99 -11.15
N VAL A 277 -4.70 7.48 -10.52
CA VAL A 277 -5.79 6.73 -11.14
C VAL A 277 -6.97 7.66 -11.41
N THR A 278 -7.67 7.46 -12.52
CA THR A 278 -8.89 8.24 -12.80
C THR A 278 -9.99 7.90 -11.79
N GLU A 279 -10.59 8.93 -11.20
CA GLU A 279 -11.59 8.80 -10.11
C GLU A 279 -12.86 8.03 -10.57
N ASN A 280 -13.17 8.03 -11.87
CA ASN A 280 -14.31 7.27 -12.41
C ASN A 280 -14.00 5.79 -12.70
N MET A 281 -12.85 5.28 -12.24
CA MET A 281 -12.51 3.87 -12.31
C MET A 281 -13.46 3.04 -11.42
N THR A 282 -13.91 1.89 -11.96
CA THR A 282 -14.69 0.92 -11.16
C THR A 282 -13.89 0.46 -9.95
N ARG A 283 -14.55 0.37 -8.80
CA ARG A 283 -13.96 -0.11 -7.55
C ARG A 283 -14.15 -1.62 -7.39
N THR A 284 -13.32 -2.29 -6.60
CA THR A 284 -13.35 -3.75 -6.43
C THR A 284 -14.40 -4.22 -5.42
N TYR A 285 -14.85 -3.34 -4.50
CA TYR A 285 -15.94 -3.61 -3.55
C TYR A 285 -16.61 -2.34 -3.04
#